data_5725ef753ab6a30f8d596dc7d3303838
#
_entry.id   5725ef753ab6a30f8d596dc7d3303838
#
_cell.length_a   1.000
_cell.length_b   1.000
_cell.length_c   1.000
_cell.angle_alpha   90.00
_cell.angle_beta   90.00
_cell.angle_gamma   90.00
#
_symmetry.space_group_name_H-M   'P 1'
#
loop_
_entity.id
_entity.type
_entity.pdbx_description
1 polymer ?
#
loop_
_entity_poly.entity_id
_entity_poly.type
_entity_poly.pdbx_seq_one_letter_code
_entity_poly.pdbx_strand_id
1 'polypeptide(L)'
;MVMCILFADCTNSPRYGNSTGTRKKSNPRSLKPAKHVPKVITGISSFYGSDFHGKLTANGEVYDMYGLTAAHKTLPLNTTVRVTNLANNKSLILRINDRGPYVKGRILDCSYGAAKKLDFLLQGTTKVRIEIIEVGDNKYMKHKS
;
A
#
# COMPACT_ATOMS: atom_id res chain seq x y z
N MET A 1 21.38 35.25 -61.80
CA MET A 1 21.31 33.81 -62.11
C MET A 1 20.48 33.14 -61.05
N VAL A 2 19.18 32.95 -61.30
CA VAL A 2 18.22 32.43 -60.32
C VAL A 2 17.93 30.98 -60.71
N MET A 3 18.24 30.07 -59.84
CA MET A 3 17.99 28.66 -60.05
C MET A 3 16.70 28.23 -59.32
N CYS A 4 15.64 27.98 -60.09
CA CYS A 4 14.38 27.46 -59.59
C CYS A 4 14.53 25.94 -59.37
N ILE A 5 14.34 25.51 -58.15
CA ILE A 5 14.21 24.07 -57.82
C ILE A 5 12.71 23.77 -57.69
N LEU A 6 12.21 22.95 -58.62
CA LEU A 6 10.88 22.41 -58.62
C LEU A 6 10.87 21.16 -57.71
N PHE A 7 10.11 21.23 -56.61
CA PHE A 7 9.78 20.03 -55.83
C PHE A 7 8.54 19.38 -56.43
N ALA A 8 8.70 18.15 -56.88
CA ALA A 8 7.57 17.33 -57.28
C ALA A 8 6.97 16.67 -56.04
N ASP A 9 5.75 17.01 -55.69
CA ASP A 9 4.95 16.34 -54.68
C ASP A 9 4.54 14.98 -55.18
N CYS A 10 5.08 13.91 -54.57
CA CYS A 10 4.53 12.57 -54.67
C CYS A 10 3.55 12.35 -53.57
N THR A 11 2.27 12.64 -53.78
CA THR A 11 1.22 12.26 -52.91
C THR A 11 0.80 10.81 -53.21
N ASN A 12 1.36 9.89 -52.47
CA ASN A 12 0.90 8.52 -52.46
C ASN A 12 0.07 8.27 -51.20
N SER A 13 -1.23 8.46 -51.30
CA SER A 13 -2.16 8.09 -50.24
C SER A 13 -2.46 6.62 -50.29
N PRO A 14 -2.18 5.85 -49.28
CA PRO A 14 -2.67 4.49 -49.22
C PRO A 14 -4.17 4.48 -48.94
N ARG A 15 -4.92 3.89 -49.84
CA ARG A 15 -6.36 3.62 -49.66
C ARG A 15 -6.49 2.58 -48.57
N TYR A 16 -7.09 2.99 -47.46
CA TYR A 16 -7.47 2.09 -46.37
C TYR A 16 -8.68 1.28 -46.78
N GLY A 17 -8.54 -0.03 -46.94
CA GLY A 17 -9.64 -0.95 -47.18
C GLY A 17 -10.50 -1.11 -45.94
N ASN A 18 -11.81 -0.85 -46.10
CA ASN A 18 -12.80 -1.16 -45.07
C ASN A 18 -12.87 -2.67 -44.85
N SER A 19 -12.31 -3.17 -43.77
CA SER A 19 -12.67 -4.46 -43.23
C SER A 19 -13.74 -4.28 -42.15
N THR A 20 -14.96 -4.67 -42.44
CA THR A 20 -16.07 -4.76 -41.49
C THR A 20 -15.78 -5.91 -40.50
N GLY A 21 -14.97 -5.63 -39.51
CA GLY A 21 -14.81 -6.49 -38.35
C GLY A 21 -15.89 -6.22 -37.34
N THR A 22 -16.81 -7.14 -37.18
CA THR A 22 -17.80 -7.14 -36.10
C THR A 22 -17.11 -7.10 -34.73
N ARG A 23 -17.08 -5.93 -34.15
CA ARG A 23 -16.59 -5.72 -32.80
C ARG A 23 -17.57 -6.38 -31.82
N LYS A 24 -17.25 -7.57 -31.30
CA LYS A 24 -17.91 -8.16 -30.16
C LYS A 24 -17.85 -7.14 -29.01
N LYS A 25 -18.96 -6.58 -28.62
CA LYS A 25 -19.11 -5.79 -27.40
C LYS A 25 -18.79 -6.70 -26.22
N SER A 26 -17.60 -6.57 -25.66
CA SER A 26 -17.29 -7.12 -24.35
C SER A 26 -18.10 -6.31 -23.33
N ASN A 27 -19.06 -6.96 -22.67
CA ASN A 27 -19.75 -6.40 -21.53
C ASN A 27 -18.73 -5.90 -20.51
N PRO A 28 -18.80 -4.66 -20.05
CA PRO A 28 -18.00 -4.24 -18.93
C PRO A 28 -18.43 -5.04 -17.71
N ARG A 29 -17.58 -5.97 -17.24
CA ARG A 29 -17.72 -6.56 -15.91
C ARG A 29 -17.94 -5.40 -14.95
N SER A 30 -19.10 -5.36 -14.28
CA SER A 30 -19.36 -4.42 -13.21
C SER A 30 -18.30 -4.68 -12.11
N LEU A 31 -17.29 -3.85 -12.10
CA LEU A 31 -16.33 -3.80 -11.00
C LEU A 31 -17.12 -3.37 -9.77
N LYS A 32 -17.26 -4.27 -8.80
CA LYS A 32 -17.77 -3.90 -7.47
C LYS A 32 -16.94 -2.72 -6.99
N PRO A 33 -17.57 -1.66 -6.46
CA PRO A 33 -16.82 -0.50 -5.99
C PRO A 33 -15.79 -0.98 -4.97
N ALA A 34 -14.51 -0.74 -5.27
CA ALA A 34 -13.43 -1.02 -4.33
C ALA A 34 -13.74 -0.25 -3.04
N LYS A 35 -13.71 -0.93 -1.87
CA LYS A 35 -13.84 -0.27 -0.58
C LYS A 35 -12.87 0.91 -0.57
N HIS A 36 -13.40 2.11 -0.36
CA HIS A 36 -12.58 3.31 -0.29
C HIS A 36 -11.61 3.20 0.88
N VAL A 37 -10.33 3.04 0.56
CA VAL A 37 -9.25 3.05 1.55
C VAL A 37 -8.78 4.50 1.69
N PRO A 38 -8.89 5.11 2.87
CA PRO A 38 -8.44 6.48 3.06
C PRO A 38 -6.93 6.56 2.82
N LYS A 39 -6.46 7.59 2.12
CA LYS A 39 -5.04 7.79 1.83
C LYS A 39 -4.21 8.15 3.06
N VAL A 40 -4.82 8.82 4.02
CA VAL A 40 -4.17 9.31 5.25
C VAL A 40 -5.07 9.05 6.45
N ILE A 41 -4.49 8.52 7.51
CA ILE A 41 -5.14 8.25 8.80
C ILE A 41 -4.26 8.83 9.90
N THR A 42 -4.86 9.52 10.88
CA THR A 42 -4.14 10.07 12.03
C THR A 42 -4.75 9.53 13.33
N GLY A 43 -3.92 9.17 14.28
CA GLY A 43 -4.35 8.67 15.58
C GLY A 43 -3.19 8.23 16.45
N ILE A 44 -3.49 7.48 17.51
CA ILE A 44 -2.50 7.00 18.47
C ILE A 44 -1.96 5.64 18.06
N SER A 45 -0.64 5.51 18.08
CA SER A 45 0.08 4.25 17.94
C SER A 45 0.70 3.82 19.25
N SER A 46 0.75 2.51 19.47
CA SER A 46 1.63 1.86 20.45
C SER A 46 2.49 0.80 19.75
N PHE A 47 3.12 -0.08 20.52
CA PHE A 47 3.91 -1.18 19.96
C PHE A 47 3.72 -2.46 20.77
N TYR A 48 4.01 -3.60 20.13
CA TYR A 48 3.96 -4.91 20.77
C TYR A 48 5.13 -5.12 21.71
N GLY A 49 4.87 -5.82 22.81
CA GLY A 49 5.91 -6.36 23.66
C GLY A 49 6.59 -7.61 23.07
N SER A 50 7.63 -8.07 23.77
CA SER A 50 8.39 -9.28 23.42
C SER A 50 7.56 -10.58 23.48
N ASP A 51 6.46 -10.58 24.22
CA ASP A 51 5.61 -11.76 24.44
C ASP A 51 4.94 -12.29 23.16
N PHE A 52 4.88 -11.46 22.13
CA PHE A 52 4.32 -11.85 20.82
C PHE A 52 5.36 -12.38 19.83
N HIS A 53 6.65 -12.23 20.14
CA HIS A 53 7.73 -12.70 19.28
C HIS A 53 7.61 -14.22 19.04
N GLY A 54 7.70 -14.62 17.78
CA GLY A 54 7.55 -16.02 17.36
C GLY A 54 6.12 -16.52 17.19
N LYS A 55 5.09 -15.71 17.52
CA LYS A 55 3.68 -16.06 17.31
C LYS A 55 3.24 -15.72 15.89
N LEU A 56 2.20 -16.39 15.39
CA LEU A 56 1.62 -16.10 14.09
C LEU A 56 0.81 -14.81 14.13
N THR A 57 0.98 -14.01 13.09
CA THR A 57 0.19 -12.81 12.84
C THR A 57 -1.08 -13.14 12.04
N ALA A 58 -1.98 -12.17 11.85
CA ALA A 58 -3.23 -12.35 11.14
C ALA A 58 -3.06 -12.75 9.66
N ASN A 59 -1.95 -12.40 9.01
CA ASN A 59 -1.65 -12.86 7.65
C ASN A 59 -0.86 -14.18 7.59
N GLY A 60 -0.62 -14.83 8.74
CA GLY A 60 0.08 -16.10 8.84
C GLY A 60 1.61 -16.01 8.91
N GLU A 61 2.18 -14.82 8.96
CA GLU A 61 3.62 -14.65 9.19
C GLU A 61 3.97 -14.92 10.66
N VAL A 62 5.21 -15.34 10.91
CA VAL A 62 5.76 -15.36 12.26
C VAL A 62 6.16 -13.93 12.64
N TYR A 63 5.63 -13.44 13.77
CA TYR A 63 5.97 -12.10 14.23
C TYR A 63 7.45 -12.02 14.64
N ASP A 64 8.15 -11.10 13.99
CA ASP A 64 9.52 -10.71 14.32
C ASP A 64 9.48 -9.33 14.98
N MET A 65 9.83 -9.25 16.27
CA MET A 65 9.82 -7.98 17.00
C MET A 65 10.81 -6.96 16.44
N TYR A 66 11.81 -7.38 15.71
CA TYR A 66 12.81 -6.50 15.08
C TYR A 66 12.44 -6.13 13.63
N GLY A 67 11.43 -6.76 13.07
CA GLY A 67 10.93 -6.48 11.73
C GLY A 67 10.18 -5.13 11.65
N LEU A 68 9.92 -4.68 10.43
CA LEU A 68 9.24 -3.42 10.14
C LEU A 68 7.78 -3.70 9.76
N THR A 69 6.99 -4.08 10.75
CA THR A 69 5.59 -4.46 10.58
C THR A 69 4.70 -3.79 11.62
N ALA A 70 3.40 -3.81 11.37
CA ALA A 70 2.41 -3.26 12.29
C ALA A 70 1.05 -3.96 12.16
N ALA A 71 0.21 -3.78 13.18
CA ALA A 71 -1.19 -4.17 13.18
C ALA A 71 -2.11 -2.97 12.94
N HIS A 72 -3.13 -3.17 12.14
CA HIS A 72 -4.21 -2.22 11.93
C HIS A 72 -5.56 -2.94 11.87
N LYS A 73 -6.62 -2.30 12.38
CA LYS A 73 -7.95 -2.93 12.51
C LYS A 73 -8.58 -3.29 11.17
N THR A 74 -8.44 -2.44 10.16
CA THR A 74 -9.25 -2.51 8.93
C THR A 74 -8.48 -2.43 7.62
N LEU A 75 -7.25 -1.91 7.61
CA LEU A 75 -6.44 -1.89 6.39
C LEU A 75 -6.23 -3.32 5.89
N PRO A 76 -6.31 -3.55 4.57
CA PRO A 76 -6.02 -4.88 4.02
C PRO A 76 -4.65 -5.37 4.48
N LEU A 77 -4.55 -6.67 4.79
CA LEU A 77 -3.26 -7.28 5.11
C LEU A 77 -2.30 -7.13 3.93
N ASN A 78 -1.02 -7.00 4.23
CA ASN A 78 0.05 -6.71 3.27
C ASN A 78 0.04 -5.28 2.70
N THR A 79 -0.77 -4.38 3.23
CA THR A 79 -0.72 -2.95 2.89
C THR A 79 0.60 -2.34 3.35
N THR A 80 1.25 -1.60 2.46
CA THR A 80 2.46 -0.83 2.75
C THR A 80 2.07 0.60 3.11
N VAL A 81 2.55 1.07 4.25
CA VAL A 81 2.25 2.40 4.77
C VAL A 81 3.51 3.15 5.16
N ARG A 82 3.49 4.47 5.05
CA ARG A 82 4.44 5.35 5.73
C ARG A 82 3.82 5.82 7.03
N VAL A 83 4.49 5.57 8.13
CA VAL A 83 4.10 6.04 9.45
C VAL A 83 5.04 7.16 9.88
N THR A 84 4.49 8.29 10.23
CA THR A 84 5.23 9.45 10.75
C THR A 84 4.86 9.67 12.21
N ASN A 85 5.85 9.66 13.09
CA ASN A 85 5.69 10.07 14.48
C ASN A 85 5.58 11.60 14.54
N LEU A 86 4.40 12.12 14.87
CA LEU A 86 4.13 13.56 14.85
C LEU A 86 4.83 14.33 15.98
N ALA A 87 5.36 13.64 17.00
CA ALA A 87 6.11 14.27 18.09
C ALA A 87 7.54 14.67 17.69
N ASN A 88 8.16 13.93 16.73
CA ASN A 88 9.55 14.16 16.31
C ASN A 88 9.76 14.17 14.80
N ASN A 89 8.70 14.01 14.00
CA ASN A 89 8.72 13.95 12.53
C ASN A 89 9.55 12.80 11.93
N LYS A 90 9.97 11.82 12.71
CA LYS A 90 10.59 10.60 12.19
C LYS A 90 9.54 9.77 11.45
N SER A 91 9.89 9.24 10.30
CA SER A 91 9.00 8.40 9.50
C SER A 91 9.67 7.10 9.08
N LEU A 92 8.84 6.09 8.84
CA LEU A 92 9.28 4.74 8.51
C LEU A 92 8.22 4.07 7.63
N ILE A 93 8.67 3.25 6.70
CA ILE A 93 7.77 2.41 5.89
C ILE A 93 7.57 1.09 6.61
N LEU A 94 6.31 0.74 6.83
CA LEU A 94 5.87 -0.49 7.50
C LEU A 94 4.91 -1.27 6.62
N ARG A 95 4.83 -2.57 6.84
CA ARG A 95 3.82 -3.42 6.24
C ARG A 95 2.81 -3.87 7.29
N ILE A 96 1.54 -3.78 6.98
CA ILE A 96 0.45 -4.27 7.84
C ILE A 96 0.32 -5.78 7.66
N ASN A 97 0.66 -6.52 8.70
CA ASN A 97 0.61 -7.98 8.68
C ASN A 97 -0.29 -8.58 9.77
N ASP A 98 -0.89 -7.74 10.61
CA ASP A 98 -1.68 -8.19 11.74
C ASP A 98 -2.93 -7.34 11.96
N ARG A 99 -3.83 -7.82 12.81
CA ARG A 99 -5.07 -7.18 13.23
C ARG A 99 -4.96 -6.66 14.66
N GLY A 100 -5.54 -5.53 14.89
CA GLY A 100 -5.48 -4.75 16.13
C GLY A 100 -5.09 -3.32 15.85
N PRO A 101 -4.89 -2.53 16.87
CA PRO A 101 -5.12 -2.77 18.29
C PRO A 101 -6.61 -2.83 18.66
N TYR A 102 -6.94 -3.60 19.70
CA TYR A 102 -8.32 -3.70 20.23
C TYR A 102 -8.53 -2.81 21.45
N VAL A 103 -7.64 -1.86 21.66
CA VAL A 103 -7.73 -0.84 22.71
C VAL A 103 -8.36 0.41 22.13
N LYS A 104 -9.37 0.95 22.81
CA LYS A 104 -10.07 2.17 22.38
C LYS A 104 -9.08 3.34 22.26
N GLY A 105 -9.19 4.08 21.15
CA GLY A 105 -8.36 5.26 20.88
C GLY A 105 -7.02 4.97 20.18
N ARG A 106 -6.59 3.73 20.12
CA ARG A 106 -5.40 3.35 19.34
C ARG A 106 -5.80 2.88 17.94
N ILE A 107 -5.01 3.26 16.95
CA ILE A 107 -5.24 2.89 15.53
C ILE A 107 -4.17 1.97 14.97
N LEU A 108 -2.98 1.95 15.57
CA LEU A 108 -1.82 1.21 15.09
C LEU A 108 -1.03 0.62 16.25
N ASP A 109 -0.58 -0.62 16.11
CA ASP A 109 0.44 -1.21 16.96
C ASP A 109 1.65 -1.57 16.11
N CYS A 110 2.75 -0.89 16.33
CA CYS A 110 4.01 -1.14 15.63
C CYS A 110 4.75 -2.34 16.21
N SER A 111 5.65 -2.97 15.44
CA SER A 111 6.67 -3.84 16.00
C SER A 111 7.61 -3.05 16.93
N TYR A 112 8.29 -3.75 17.80
CA TYR A 112 9.32 -3.14 18.67
C TYR A 112 10.40 -2.42 17.87
N GLY A 113 10.90 -3.06 16.80
CA GLY A 113 11.92 -2.47 15.92
C GLY A 113 11.43 -1.21 15.22
N ALA A 114 10.16 -1.16 14.80
CA ALA A 114 9.55 0.03 14.23
C ALA A 114 9.43 1.16 15.25
N ALA A 115 8.96 0.87 16.46
CA ALA A 115 8.83 1.85 17.54
C ALA A 115 10.20 2.43 17.96
N LYS A 116 11.24 1.60 17.95
CA LYS A 116 12.61 2.04 18.21
C LYS A 116 13.10 3.03 17.14
N LYS A 117 12.87 2.74 15.88
CA LYS A 117 13.25 3.63 14.77
C LYS A 117 12.42 4.91 14.72
N LEU A 118 11.16 4.86 15.10
CA LEU A 118 10.29 6.04 15.24
C LEU A 118 10.52 6.80 16.55
N ASP A 119 11.35 6.26 17.44
CA ASP A 119 11.81 6.87 18.67
C ASP A 119 10.69 7.24 19.65
N PHE A 120 9.83 6.25 19.99
CA PHE A 120 8.81 6.41 21.01
C PHE A 120 8.73 5.25 22.03
N LEU A 121 9.79 4.44 22.15
CA LEU A 121 9.82 3.34 23.12
C LEU A 121 9.60 3.80 24.56
N LEU A 122 10.21 4.91 24.95
CA LEU A 122 10.10 5.43 26.31
C LEU A 122 8.70 5.93 26.62
N GLN A 123 8.02 6.55 25.66
CA GLN A 123 6.68 7.07 25.80
C GLN A 123 5.61 5.97 25.77
N GLY A 124 5.90 4.86 25.13
CA GLY A 124 4.99 3.73 24.94
C GLY A 124 3.92 3.97 23.89
N THR A 125 3.46 5.20 23.74
CA THR A 125 2.49 5.64 22.72
C THR A 125 2.90 6.98 22.13
N THR A 126 2.44 7.23 20.91
CA THR A 126 2.63 8.52 20.24
C THR A 126 1.54 8.77 19.22
N LYS A 127 1.32 10.02 18.86
CA LYS A 127 0.43 10.39 17.77
C LYS A 127 1.16 10.20 16.44
N VAL A 128 0.54 9.48 15.52
CA VAL A 128 1.11 9.17 14.20
C VAL A 128 0.20 9.59 13.08
N ARG A 129 0.80 9.86 11.92
CA ARG A 129 0.13 9.96 10.64
C ARG A 129 0.52 8.74 9.80
N ILE A 130 -0.48 8.05 9.28
CA ILE A 130 -0.34 6.88 8.42
C ILE A 130 -0.71 7.31 7.00
N GLU A 131 0.21 7.16 6.06
CA GLU A 131 -0.02 7.37 4.63
C GLU A 131 0.02 6.02 3.92
N ILE A 132 -1.05 5.67 3.20
CA ILE A 132 -1.11 4.42 2.44
C ILE A 132 -0.31 4.58 1.16
N ILE A 133 0.76 3.80 1.00
CA ILE A 133 1.60 3.77 -0.19
C ILE A 133 1.03 2.78 -1.20
N GLU A 134 0.73 1.55 -0.77
CA GLU A 134 0.23 0.47 -1.60
C GLU A 134 -0.77 -0.37 -0.81
N VAL A 135 -1.94 -0.59 -1.38
CA VAL A 135 -2.97 -1.43 -0.77
C VAL A 135 -2.60 -2.89 -0.94
N GLY A 136 -2.60 -3.64 0.16
CA GLY A 136 -2.27 -5.06 0.18
C GLY A 136 -3.34 -5.95 -0.43
N ASP A 137 -2.94 -7.17 -0.75
CA ASP A 137 -3.80 -8.19 -1.37
C ASP A 137 -4.69 -8.95 -0.38
N ASN A 138 -4.55 -8.68 0.91
CA ASN A 138 -5.26 -9.32 2.02
C ASN A 138 -5.11 -10.85 2.07
N LYS A 139 -4.03 -11.37 1.51
CA LYS A 139 -3.79 -12.81 1.46
C LYS A 139 -3.14 -13.33 2.74
N TYR A 140 -3.52 -14.55 3.09
CA TYR A 140 -2.92 -15.32 4.18
C TYR A 140 -1.76 -16.16 3.65
N MET A 141 -0.65 -16.14 4.38
CA MET A 141 0.50 -17.01 4.11
C MET A 141 0.20 -18.43 4.62
N LYS A 142 0.13 -19.39 3.70
CA LYS A 142 -0.06 -20.79 4.07
C LYS A 142 1.29 -21.40 4.45
N HIS A 143 1.37 -21.92 5.67
CA HIS A 143 2.48 -22.77 6.06
C HIS A 143 2.26 -24.18 5.50
N LYS A 144 3.28 -24.76 4.88
CA LYS A 144 3.26 -26.19 4.54
C LYS A 144 3.40 -26.96 5.86
N SER A 145 2.38 -27.74 6.16
CA SER A 145 2.42 -28.75 7.24
C SER A 145 3.38 -29.86 6.88
#